data_c5c050b07cc08439d1017ff5bc3a52f1
#
_entry.id   c5c050b07cc08439d1017ff5bc3a52f1
#
_cell.length_a   1.000
_cell.length_b   1.000
_cell.length_c   1.000
_cell.angle_alpha   90.00
_cell.angle_beta   90.00
_cell.angle_gamma   90.00
#
_symmetry.space_group_name_H-M   'P 1'
#
loop_
_entity.id
_entity.type
_entity.pdbx_description
1 polymer ?
#
loop_
_entity_poly.entity_id
_entity_poly.type
_entity_poly.pdbx_seq_one_letter_code
_entity_poly.pdbx_strand_id
1 'polypeptide(L)'
;VGSVSVYKRQDKIFKNTSSPIPASDDPYIFEKKEFSLPKQYTFEGEELSLSDGLAHFHTDGLIVLHNGNMLYENYWNGNAIDSKHISFSVAKSYLSALIGIAVEEGLIDNIDDEVSKYLNDFKNTGYEKVTIKNLLQMSSGIEFNEDYLDPNSDINKFGRATARGKPFRDFAKSLKSGKEQGTFNHYVSLDTQVLAFILESVTKMPVREFLYKRIWNKIGTESDAYYITDTSGVDMALGGLNATLRDYAKFGQLYLNNGNWLGEQIIPEAWVKSSHTPDSPHLMPDAGELSSNEWGYGCLLYTSDAADEEDSVDLG
;
A
#
# COMPACT_ATOMS: atom_id res chain seq x y z
N VAL A 1 0.47 2.33 -26.78
CA VAL A 1 0.72 3.81 -26.76
C VAL A 1 -0.21 4.53 -25.80
N GLY A 2 -1.21 3.85 -25.18
CA GLY A 2 -2.22 4.49 -24.32
C GLY A 2 -1.90 4.55 -22.83
N SER A 3 -1.04 3.69 -22.27
CA SER A 3 -0.91 3.50 -20.83
C SER A 3 -0.11 4.60 -20.10
N VAL A 4 1.00 5.04 -20.64
CA VAL A 4 1.90 6.02 -19.99
C VAL A 4 1.23 7.40 -19.80
N SER A 5 0.32 7.80 -20.69
CA SER A 5 -0.40 9.07 -20.59
C SER A 5 -1.47 9.08 -19.49
N VAL A 6 -2.03 7.93 -19.15
CA VAL A 6 -3.06 7.80 -18.10
C VAL A 6 -2.47 8.02 -16.71
N TYR A 7 -1.29 7.46 -16.45
CA TYR A 7 -0.63 7.57 -15.14
C TYR A 7 -0.15 8.99 -14.81
N LYS A 8 0.14 9.82 -15.81
CA LYS A 8 0.64 11.20 -15.63
C LYS A 8 -0.44 12.27 -15.47
N ARG A 9 -1.71 11.94 -15.65
CA ARG A 9 -2.83 12.91 -15.67
C ARG A 9 -4.05 12.36 -14.94
N GLN A 10 -3.84 11.63 -13.87
CA GLN A 10 -4.95 11.03 -13.14
C GLN A 10 -5.87 12.08 -12.53
N ASP A 11 -5.33 13.17 -12.05
CA ASP A 11 -6.06 14.36 -11.62
C ASP A 11 -7.00 14.94 -12.71
N LYS A 12 -6.64 14.73 -13.98
CA LYS A 12 -7.44 15.18 -15.14
C LYS A 12 -8.40 14.12 -15.68
N ILE A 13 -8.13 12.84 -15.40
CA ILE A 13 -8.92 11.70 -15.89
C ILE A 13 -9.98 11.29 -14.87
N PHE A 14 -9.60 11.19 -13.61
CA PHE A 14 -10.53 10.97 -12.51
C PHE A 14 -11.08 12.32 -12.06
N LYS A 15 -12.35 12.54 -12.31
CA LYS A 15 -13.04 13.80 -11.94
C LYS A 15 -13.12 14.00 -10.42
N ASN A 16 -12.89 12.94 -9.65
CA ASN A 16 -13.02 12.92 -8.20
C ASN A 16 -11.65 12.64 -7.59
N THR A 17 -11.01 13.68 -7.09
CA THR A 17 -9.81 13.59 -6.25
C THR A 17 -10.13 14.19 -4.89
N SER A 18 -9.44 13.75 -3.85
CA SER A 18 -9.55 14.34 -2.53
C SER A 18 -9.04 15.77 -2.51
N SER A 19 -9.37 16.48 -1.46
CA SER A 19 -8.61 17.67 -1.08
C SER A 19 -7.13 17.27 -0.92
N PRO A 20 -6.17 18.16 -1.22
CA PRO A 20 -4.76 17.87 -1.02
C PRO A 20 -4.47 17.44 0.42
N ILE A 21 -3.57 16.48 0.56
CA ILE A 21 -2.86 16.19 1.81
C ILE A 21 -1.67 17.15 1.80
N PRO A 22 -1.62 18.17 2.66
CA PRO A 22 -0.56 19.16 2.58
C PRO A 22 0.82 18.53 2.77
N ALA A 23 1.86 19.15 2.21
CA ALA A 23 3.24 18.88 2.62
C ALA A 23 3.40 19.10 4.13
N SER A 24 4.47 18.58 4.69
CA SER A 24 4.81 18.84 6.10
C SER A 24 5.07 20.32 6.34
N ASP A 25 4.69 20.79 7.54
CA ASP A 25 5.04 22.13 8.02
C ASP A 25 6.56 22.30 8.20
N ASP A 26 7.29 21.18 8.40
CA ASP A 26 8.74 21.12 8.55
C ASP A 26 9.29 20.01 7.61
N PRO A 27 9.50 20.29 6.32
CA PRO A 27 9.94 19.28 5.36
C PRO A 27 11.36 18.77 5.65
N TYR A 28 11.50 17.45 5.74
CA TYR A 28 12.78 16.79 5.87
C TYR A 28 13.41 16.59 4.47
N ILE A 29 14.66 17.04 4.32
CA ILE A 29 15.41 16.90 3.08
C ILE A 29 16.56 15.91 3.31
N PHE A 30 16.57 14.81 2.56
CA PHE A 30 17.67 13.85 2.61
C PHE A 30 18.99 14.51 2.20
N GLU A 31 20.03 14.27 2.99
CA GLU A 31 21.39 14.63 2.59
C GLU A 31 21.77 13.83 1.34
N LYS A 32 22.28 14.53 0.31
CA LYS A 32 22.75 13.88 -0.91
C LYS A 32 24.21 13.47 -0.76
N LYS A 33 24.52 12.22 -1.08
CA LYS A 33 25.90 11.72 -1.20
C LYS A 33 26.10 11.19 -2.60
N GLU A 34 27.27 11.47 -3.17
CA GLU A 34 27.60 10.98 -4.50
C GLU A 34 27.75 9.47 -4.50
N PHE A 35 27.01 8.83 -5.40
CA PHE A 35 27.08 7.42 -5.66
C PHE A 35 26.76 7.17 -7.14
N SER A 36 27.52 6.27 -7.75
CA SER A 36 27.26 5.82 -9.12
C SER A 36 26.65 4.44 -9.09
N LEU A 37 25.47 4.29 -9.66
CA LEU A 37 24.87 2.98 -9.83
C LEU A 37 25.78 2.07 -10.66
N PRO A 38 25.79 0.76 -10.41
CA PRO A 38 26.48 -0.20 -11.26
C PRO A 38 25.92 -0.12 -12.69
N LYS A 39 26.79 -0.36 -13.67
CA LYS A 39 26.36 -0.37 -15.09
C LYS A 39 25.64 -1.65 -15.44
N GLN A 40 25.93 -2.73 -14.76
CA GLN A 40 25.44 -4.08 -15.00
C GLN A 40 25.00 -4.71 -13.67
N TYR A 41 24.14 -5.69 -13.76
CA TYR A 41 23.73 -6.57 -12.67
C TYR A 41 23.59 -8.00 -13.17
N THR A 42 23.70 -8.97 -12.28
CA THR A 42 23.52 -10.40 -12.64
C THR A 42 22.11 -10.82 -12.27
N PHE A 43 21.41 -11.44 -13.19
CA PHE A 43 20.10 -12.05 -12.95
C PHE A 43 20.05 -13.40 -13.65
N GLU A 44 19.69 -14.45 -12.92
CA GLU A 44 19.67 -15.85 -13.41
C GLU A 44 20.97 -16.30 -14.10
N GLY A 45 22.12 -15.78 -13.61
CA GLY A 45 23.44 -16.09 -14.14
C GLY A 45 23.84 -15.32 -15.42
N GLU A 46 23.01 -14.41 -15.89
CA GLU A 46 23.31 -13.54 -17.03
C GLU A 46 23.66 -12.11 -16.56
N GLU A 47 24.69 -11.52 -17.16
CA GLU A 47 25.02 -10.10 -16.98
C GLU A 47 24.09 -9.24 -17.83
N LEU A 48 23.30 -8.38 -17.18
CA LEU A 48 22.36 -7.48 -17.81
C LEU A 48 22.75 -6.01 -17.60
N SER A 49 22.47 -5.19 -18.59
CA SER A 49 22.64 -3.73 -18.47
C SER A 49 21.57 -3.14 -17.56
N LEU A 50 21.98 -2.37 -16.53
CA LEU A 50 21.01 -1.70 -15.64
C LEU A 50 20.17 -0.68 -16.40
N SER A 51 20.74 0.07 -17.33
CA SER A 51 19.97 1.05 -18.13
C SER A 51 18.93 0.38 -19.01
N ASP A 52 19.22 -0.78 -19.57
CA ASP A 52 18.28 -1.52 -20.41
C ASP A 52 17.17 -2.14 -19.55
N GLY A 53 17.52 -2.64 -18.36
CA GLY A 53 16.54 -3.12 -17.38
C GLY A 53 15.55 -2.02 -16.95
N LEU A 54 16.06 -0.86 -16.57
CA LEU A 54 15.20 0.28 -16.21
C LEU A 54 14.29 0.73 -17.36
N ALA A 55 14.81 0.73 -18.60
CA ALA A 55 14.02 1.05 -19.79
C ALA A 55 12.96 -0.04 -20.10
N HIS A 56 13.33 -1.33 -19.96
CA HIS A 56 12.44 -2.47 -20.17
C HIS A 56 11.23 -2.41 -19.21
N PHE A 57 11.45 -2.11 -17.96
CA PHE A 57 10.39 -1.95 -16.95
C PHE A 57 9.67 -0.59 -17.01
N HIS A 58 9.94 0.24 -18.00
CA HIS A 58 9.33 1.58 -18.13
C HIS A 58 9.46 2.42 -16.85
N THR A 59 10.62 2.34 -16.19
CA THR A 59 10.86 3.03 -14.93
C THR A 59 10.70 4.54 -15.09
N ASP A 60 9.84 5.14 -14.30
CA ASP A 60 9.53 6.57 -14.31
C ASP A 60 10.38 7.38 -13.33
N GLY A 61 10.89 6.75 -12.27
CA GLY A 61 11.77 7.35 -11.29
C GLY A 61 12.43 6.31 -10.41
N LEU A 62 13.66 6.57 -9.98
CA LEU A 62 14.42 5.73 -9.06
C LEU A 62 15.08 6.60 -8.02
N ILE A 63 14.92 6.25 -6.76
CA ILE A 63 15.63 6.81 -5.62
C ILE A 63 16.29 5.69 -4.83
N VAL A 64 17.52 5.89 -4.41
CA VAL A 64 18.27 4.96 -3.55
C VAL A 64 18.65 5.68 -2.28
N LEU A 65 18.19 5.16 -1.15
CA LEU A 65 18.57 5.61 0.18
C LEU A 65 19.48 4.59 0.84
N HIS A 66 20.50 5.05 1.56
CA HIS A 66 21.35 4.21 2.37
C HIS A 66 21.79 4.97 3.62
N ASN A 67 21.59 4.38 4.79
CA ASN A 67 21.90 4.99 6.09
C ASN A 67 21.34 6.43 6.22
N GLY A 68 20.11 6.65 5.80
CA GLY A 68 19.43 7.95 5.87
C GLY A 68 19.89 8.99 4.84
N ASN A 69 20.81 8.64 3.93
CA ASN A 69 21.27 9.52 2.87
C ASN A 69 20.71 9.13 1.52
N MET A 70 20.50 10.11 0.66
CA MET A 70 20.11 9.90 -0.73
C MET A 70 21.37 9.71 -1.58
N LEU A 71 21.60 8.48 -2.04
CA LEU A 71 22.73 8.13 -2.87
C LEU A 71 22.46 8.36 -4.35
N TYR A 72 21.21 8.14 -4.79
CA TYR A 72 20.83 8.28 -6.19
C TYR A 72 19.40 8.78 -6.31
N GLU A 73 19.14 9.62 -7.29
CA GLU A 73 17.80 10.08 -7.67
C GLU A 73 17.80 10.44 -9.14
N ASN A 74 16.93 9.82 -9.90
CA ASN A 74 16.72 10.16 -11.30
C ASN A 74 15.30 9.90 -11.76
N TYR A 75 14.88 10.57 -12.83
CA TYR A 75 13.53 10.54 -13.38
C TYR A 75 13.58 10.37 -14.90
N TRP A 76 12.64 9.60 -15.43
CA TRP A 76 12.53 9.31 -16.87
C TRP A 76 11.11 9.54 -17.36
N ASN A 77 10.90 9.35 -18.66
CA ASN A 77 9.58 9.38 -19.30
C ASN A 77 8.80 10.68 -19.03
N GLY A 78 9.49 11.81 -18.82
CA GLY A 78 8.91 13.11 -18.53
C GLY A 78 8.38 13.25 -17.10
N ASN A 79 8.78 12.40 -16.16
CA ASN A 79 8.63 12.64 -14.73
C ASN A 79 9.73 13.57 -14.24
N ALA A 80 9.47 14.23 -13.13
CA ALA A 80 10.34 15.17 -12.45
C ALA A 80 10.15 15.04 -10.93
N ILE A 81 10.95 15.76 -10.17
CA ILE A 81 10.97 15.73 -8.70
C ILE A 81 9.59 16.04 -8.07
N ASP A 82 8.79 16.85 -8.72
CA ASP A 82 7.45 17.29 -8.29
C ASP A 82 6.31 16.47 -8.91
N SER A 83 6.64 15.50 -9.76
CA SER A 83 5.65 14.63 -10.37
C SER A 83 5.02 13.70 -9.34
N LYS A 84 3.70 13.78 -9.21
CA LYS A 84 2.94 12.84 -8.39
C LYS A 84 2.61 11.61 -9.22
N HIS A 85 2.94 10.45 -8.67
CA HIS A 85 2.67 9.17 -9.27
C HIS A 85 1.69 8.38 -8.40
N ILE A 86 0.81 7.60 -9.00
CA ILE A 86 -0.10 6.75 -8.24
C ILE A 86 0.67 5.62 -7.57
N SER A 87 0.35 5.37 -6.31
CA SER A 87 0.98 4.32 -5.51
C SER A 87 0.56 2.92 -5.90
N PHE A 88 -0.61 2.78 -6.55
CA PHE A 88 -1.28 1.48 -6.61
C PHE A 88 -1.30 0.82 -5.23
N SER A 89 -1.00 -0.47 -5.15
CA SER A 89 -1.12 -1.25 -3.91
C SER A 89 -0.18 -0.84 -2.77
N VAL A 90 0.84 0.00 -3.01
CA VAL A 90 1.64 0.58 -1.92
C VAL A 90 0.77 1.40 -0.95
N ALA A 91 -0.36 1.96 -1.41
CA ALA A 91 -1.33 2.61 -0.52
C ALA A 91 -1.84 1.69 0.60
N LYS A 92 -1.89 0.38 0.36
CA LYS A 92 -2.33 -0.61 1.36
C LYS A 92 -1.38 -0.65 2.56
N SER A 93 -0.08 -0.52 2.31
CA SER A 93 0.93 -0.48 3.38
C SER A 93 0.81 0.78 4.25
N TYR A 94 0.46 1.92 3.64
CA TYR A 94 0.10 3.12 4.41
C TYR A 94 -1.12 2.88 5.29
N LEU A 95 -2.16 2.24 4.75
CA LEU A 95 -3.35 1.94 5.53
C LEU A 95 -3.06 0.95 6.67
N SER A 96 -2.23 -0.09 6.42
CA SER A 96 -1.77 -0.99 7.48
C SER A 96 -1.13 -0.22 8.62
N ALA A 97 -0.20 0.70 8.32
CA ALA A 97 0.43 1.54 9.33
C ALA A 97 -0.59 2.36 10.14
N LEU A 98 -1.58 2.95 9.46
CA LEU A 98 -2.65 3.72 10.11
C LEU A 98 -3.55 2.85 11.01
N ILE A 99 -3.84 1.61 10.62
CA ILE A 99 -4.55 0.65 11.47
C ILE A 99 -3.70 0.32 12.71
N GLY A 100 -2.39 0.08 12.54
CA GLY A 100 -1.48 -0.17 13.65
C GLY A 100 -1.44 0.99 14.67
N ILE A 101 -1.41 2.21 14.16
CA ILE A 101 -1.49 3.42 15.01
C ILE A 101 -2.85 3.50 15.72
N ALA A 102 -3.95 3.21 15.02
CA ALA A 102 -5.29 3.23 15.62
C ALA A 102 -5.48 2.15 16.69
N VAL A 103 -4.83 0.99 16.56
CA VAL A 103 -4.79 -0.03 17.64
C VAL A 103 -4.00 0.47 18.84
N GLU A 104 -2.81 1.03 18.64
CA GLU A 104 -1.97 1.57 19.71
C GLU A 104 -2.64 2.72 20.47
N GLU A 105 -3.40 3.56 19.76
CA GLU A 105 -4.19 4.64 20.36
C GLU A 105 -5.49 4.16 21.04
N GLY A 106 -5.78 2.85 20.99
CA GLY A 106 -7.01 2.28 21.57
C GLY A 106 -8.30 2.68 20.84
N LEU A 107 -8.21 3.13 19.59
CA LEU A 107 -9.36 3.42 18.72
C LEU A 107 -9.96 2.15 18.13
N ILE A 108 -9.13 1.12 17.95
CA ILE A 108 -9.51 -0.25 17.62
C ILE A 108 -9.14 -1.12 18.82
N ASP A 109 -10.12 -1.78 19.40
CA ASP A 109 -9.92 -2.55 20.65
C ASP A 109 -9.06 -3.82 20.40
N ASN A 110 -9.36 -4.55 19.32
CA ASN A 110 -8.68 -5.80 18.97
C ASN A 110 -8.77 -6.06 17.45
N ILE A 111 -7.68 -6.52 16.85
CA ILE A 111 -7.67 -6.91 15.42
C ILE A 111 -8.47 -8.20 15.15
N ASP A 112 -8.77 -8.99 16.18
CA ASP A 112 -9.66 -10.15 16.06
C ASP A 112 -11.16 -9.78 16.10
N ASP A 113 -11.49 -8.49 16.25
CA ASP A 113 -12.86 -8.02 16.16
C ASP A 113 -13.41 -8.11 14.74
N GLU A 114 -14.69 -8.45 14.65
CA GLU A 114 -15.43 -8.54 13.39
C GLU A 114 -15.71 -7.15 12.78
N VAL A 115 -15.73 -7.07 11.45
CA VAL A 115 -16.11 -5.86 10.68
C VAL A 115 -17.43 -5.28 11.19
N SER A 116 -18.43 -6.13 11.47
CA SER A 116 -19.75 -5.71 11.91
C SER A 116 -19.79 -4.99 13.27
N LYS A 117 -18.73 -5.13 14.10
CA LYS A 117 -18.57 -4.37 15.35
C LYS A 117 -18.39 -2.87 15.07
N TYR A 118 -17.65 -2.54 14.02
CA TYR A 118 -17.30 -1.16 13.66
C TYR A 118 -18.20 -0.58 12.56
N LEU A 119 -18.72 -1.46 11.67
CA LEU A 119 -19.52 -1.11 10.51
C LEU A 119 -20.89 -1.81 10.55
N ASN A 120 -21.85 -1.21 11.25
CA ASN A 120 -23.18 -1.81 11.47
C ASN A 120 -23.93 -2.12 10.15
N ASP A 121 -23.69 -1.37 9.09
CA ASP A 121 -24.29 -1.55 7.78
C ASP A 121 -23.64 -2.67 6.93
N PHE A 122 -22.59 -3.31 7.45
CA PHE A 122 -22.00 -4.54 6.88
C PHE A 122 -22.63 -5.84 7.43
N LYS A 123 -23.59 -5.74 8.37
CA LYS A 123 -24.40 -6.89 8.77
C LYS A 123 -25.16 -7.46 7.57
N ASN A 124 -25.26 -8.78 7.51
CA ASN A 124 -25.83 -9.54 6.40
C ASN A 124 -25.09 -9.37 5.05
N THR A 125 -23.83 -8.99 5.06
CA THR A 125 -22.92 -9.01 3.90
C THR A 125 -21.88 -10.11 4.04
N GLY A 126 -21.11 -10.39 2.99
CA GLY A 126 -19.99 -11.33 3.05
C GLY A 126 -18.92 -10.95 4.08
N TYR A 127 -18.81 -9.68 4.42
CA TYR A 127 -17.83 -9.16 5.38
C TYR A 127 -18.30 -9.16 6.84
N GLU A 128 -19.55 -9.48 7.14
CA GLU A 128 -20.13 -9.32 8.49
C GLU A 128 -19.24 -9.87 9.61
N LYS A 129 -18.77 -11.11 9.46
CA LYS A 129 -17.99 -11.84 10.46
C LYS A 129 -16.48 -11.85 10.19
N VAL A 130 -16.03 -11.22 9.12
CA VAL A 130 -14.60 -11.15 8.80
C VAL A 130 -13.91 -10.29 9.86
N THR A 131 -12.77 -10.78 10.38
CA THR A 131 -12.00 -10.03 11.38
C THR A 131 -11.08 -9.00 10.72
N ILE A 132 -10.72 -7.95 11.45
CA ILE A 132 -9.73 -6.95 11.01
C ILE A 132 -8.41 -7.65 10.66
N LYS A 133 -7.98 -8.63 11.47
CA LYS A 133 -6.79 -9.44 11.21
C LYS A 133 -6.84 -10.12 9.84
N ASN A 134 -7.95 -10.76 9.51
CA ASN A 134 -8.09 -11.48 8.25
C ASN A 134 -8.19 -10.55 7.03
N LEU A 135 -8.69 -9.32 7.21
CA LEU A 135 -8.59 -8.28 6.17
C LEU A 135 -7.13 -7.84 5.95
N LEU A 136 -6.38 -7.59 7.03
CA LEU A 136 -4.96 -7.21 6.98
C LEU A 136 -4.11 -8.28 6.31
N GLN A 137 -4.44 -9.54 6.53
CA GLN A 137 -3.70 -10.71 6.04
C GLN A 137 -4.19 -11.25 4.70
N MET A 138 -5.11 -10.53 4.00
CA MET A 138 -5.72 -11.01 2.76
C MET A 138 -6.25 -12.45 2.88
N SER A 139 -6.94 -12.71 3.99
CA SER A 139 -7.48 -14.03 4.35
C SER A 139 -8.96 -13.96 4.73
N SER A 140 -9.65 -12.97 4.17
CA SER A 140 -11.08 -12.71 4.45
C SER A 140 -12.02 -13.83 4.00
N GLY A 141 -11.59 -14.66 3.06
CA GLY A 141 -12.44 -15.68 2.42
C GLY A 141 -13.49 -15.12 1.46
N ILE A 142 -13.39 -13.83 1.12
CA ILE A 142 -14.29 -13.18 0.16
C ILE A 142 -14.02 -13.70 -1.26
N GLU A 143 -15.08 -14.01 -2.00
CA GLU A 143 -15.00 -14.31 -3.42
C GLU A 143 -14.65 -13.03 -4.20
N PHE A 144 -13.48 -13.02 -4.81
CA PHE A 144 -12.99 -11.89 -5.58
C PHE A 144 -12.01 -12.34 -6.66
N ASN A 145 -12.23 -11.91 -7.89
CA ASN A 145 -11.28 -12.12 -8.97
C ASN A 145 -10.44 -10.85 -9.18
N GLU A 146 -9.15 -10.92 -8.85
CA GLU A 146 -8.18 -9.82 -8.99
C GLU A 146 -7.49 -9.81 -10.36
N ASP A 147 -7.85 -10.67 -11.32
CA ASP A 147 -7.22 -10.72 -12.64
C ASP A 147 -7.48 -9.44 -13.45
N TYR A 148 -6.46 -8.61 -13.56
CA TYR A 148 -6.51 -7.35 -14.31
C TYR A 148 -6.64 -7.55 -15.83
N LEU A 149 -6.30 -8.74 -16.33
CA LEU A 149 -6.39 -9.07 -17.77
C LEU A 149 -7.78 -9.57 -18.17
N ASP A 150 -8.56 -10.11 -17.22
CA ASP A 150 -9.95 -10.50 -17.47
C ASP A 150 -10.89 -9.28 -17.34
N PRO A 151 -11.50 -8.81 -18.44
CA PRO A 151 -12.47 -7.70 -18.36
C PRO A 151 -13.68 -7.97 -17.46
N ASN A 152 -13.96 -9.25 -17.15
CA ASN A 152 -15.10 -9.65 -16.30
C ASN A 152 -14.69 -9.92 -14.85
N SER A 153 -13.42 -9.75 -14.50
CA SER A 153 -12.94 -9.86 -13.13
C SER A 153 -13.62 -8.84 -12.20
N ASP A 154 -13.59 -9.10 -10.90
CA ASP A 154 -14.26 -8.23 -9.94
C ASP A 154 -13.50 -6.91 -9.76
N ILE A 155 -12.17 -6.92 -9.86
CA ILE A 155 -11.37 -5.68 -9.85
C ILE A 155 -11.72 -4.79 -11.05
N ASN A 156 -11.89 -5.34 -12.24
CA ASN A 156 -12.30 -4.59 -13.42
C ASN A 156 -13.77 -4.15 -13.36
N LYS A 157 -14.66 -4.95 -12.74
CA LYS A 157 -16.05 -4.53 -12.43
C LYS A 157 -16.06 -3.38 -11.43
N PHE A 158 -15.23 -3.44 -10.38
CA PHE A 158 -15.06 -2.36 -9.41
C PHE A 158 -14.62 -1.06 -10.10
N GLY A 159 -13.58 -1.11 -10.93
CA GLY A 159 -13.13 0.06 -11.70
C GLY A 159 -14.22 0.68 -12.56
N ARG A 160 -14.99 -0.14 -13.29
CA ARG A 160 -16.11 0.34 -14.10
C ARG A 160 -17.28 0.88 -13.26
N ALA A 161 -17.56 0.29 -12.12
CA ALA A 161 -18.60 0.78 -11.20
C ALA A 161 -18.24 2.14 -10.64
N THR A 162 -16.98 2.31 -10.22
CA THR A 162 -16.39 3.57 -9.76
C THR A 162 -16.47 4.66 -10.84
N ALA A 163 -16.07 4.34 -12.07
CA ALA A 163 -16.15 5.26 -13.20
C ALA A 163 -17.60 5.72 -13.52
N ARG A 164 -18.59 4.89 -13.16
CA ARG A 164 -20.01 5.22 -13.27
C ARG A 164 -20.59 5.91 -12.04
N GLY A 165 -19.76 6.22 -11.06
CA GLY A 165 -20.14 6.92 -9.83
C GLY A 165 -20.72 6.05 -8.72
N LYS A 166 -20.55 4.72 -8.78
CA LYS A 166 -20.97 3.84 -7.68
C LYS A 166 -20.02 4.02 -6.48
N PRO A 167 -20.57 4.26 -5.26
CA PRO A 167 -19.73 4.33 -4.06
C PRO A 167 -18.95 3.02 -3.82
N PHE A 168 -17.71 3.12 -3.32
CA PHE A 168 -16.88 1.96 -2.98
C PHE A 168 -17.58 1.05 -1.97
N ARG A 169 -18.27 1.64 -1.01
CA ARG A 169 -18.99 0.94 0.05
C ARG A 169 -20.10 0.03 -0.47
N ASP A 170 -20.84 0.48 -1.48
CA ASP A 170 -21.90 -0.33 -2.10
C ASP A 170 -21.33 -1.51 -2.87
N PHE A 171 -20.18 -1.33 -3.50
CA PHE A 171 -19.51 -2.43 -4.18
C PHE A 171 -18.99 -3.46 -3.17
N ALA A 172 -18.28 -3.04 -2.12
CA ALA A 172 -17.79 -3.93 -1.07
C ALA A 172 -18.93 -4.75 -0.44
N LYS A 173 -20.06 -4.11 -0.12
CA LYS A 173 -21.24 -4.80 0.45
C LYS A 173 -21.89 -5.81 -0.50
N SER A 174 -21.65 -5.73 -1.79
CA SER A 174 -22.19 -6.68 -2.77
C SER A 174 -21.39 -7.98 -2.89
N LEU A 175 -20.17 -8.03 -2.34
CA LEU A 175 -19.31 -9.21 -2.37
C LEU A 175 -19.81 -10.29 -1.40
N LYS A 176 -19.46 -11.54 -1.71
CA LYS A 176 -19.91 -12.71 -0.97
C LYS A 176 -18.71 -13.43 -0.33
N SER A 177 -18.97 -14.10 0.77
CA SER A 177 -18.02 -15.06 1.35
C SER A 177 -18.04 -16.35 0.53
N GLY A 178 -16.88 -16.90 0.22
CA GLY A 178 -16.71 -18.15 -0.52
C GLY A 178 -15.90 -19.20 0.24
N LYS A 179 -14.90 -18.76 1.02
CA LYS A 179 -14.06 -19.65 1.85
C LYS A 179 -14.18 -19.28 3.33
N GLU A 180 -13.78 -20.20 4.19
CA GLU A 180 -13.60 -19.90 5.61
C GLU A 180 -12.47 -18.88 5.78
N GLN A 181 -12.73 -17.81 6.52
CA GLN A 181 -11.75 -16.78 6.79
C GLN A 181 -10.57 -17.34 7.62
N GLY A 182 -9.38 -16.82 7.41
CA GLY A 182 -8.16 -17.22 8.15
C GLY A 182 -7.61 -18.60 7.75
N THR A 183 -8.07 -19.20 6.64
CA THR A 183 -7.63 -20.53 6.19
C THR A 183 -6.89 -20.51 4.86
N PHE A 184 -7.05 -19.43 4.07
CA PHE A 184 -6.51 -19.33 2.73
C PHE A 184 -6.10 -17.88 2.43
N ASN A 185 -4.86 -17.69 1.98
CA ASN A 185 -4.40 -16.37 1.54
C ASN A 185 -4.82 -16.13 0.08
N HIS A 186 -5.62 -15.11 -0.11
CA HIS A 186 -6.09 -14.68 -1.42
C HIS A 186 -6.18 -13.16 -1.49
N TYR A 187 -5.44 -12.57 -2.44
CA TYR A 187 -5.38 -11.12 -2.57
C TYR A 187 -6.73 -10.55 -3.00
N VAL A 188 -7.32 -9.72 -2.15
CA VAL A 188 -8.61 -9.05 -2.34
C VAL A 188 -8.45 -7.56 -2.09
N SER A 189 -8.29 -6.76 -3.13
CA SER A 189 -8.10 -5.30 -2.96
C SER A 189 -9.18 -4.64 -2.12
N LEU A 190 -10.42 -5.12 -2.18
CA LEU A 190 -11.55 -4.58 -1.42
C LEU A 190 -11.43 -4.80 0.10
N ASP A 191 -10.67 -5.80 0.57
CA ASP A 191 -10.39 -5.99 2.00
C ASP A 191 -9.74 -4.74 2.59
N THR A 192 -8.80 -4.16 1.86
CA THR A 192 -8.15 -2.90 2.25
C THR A 192 -9.16 -1.73 2.29
N GLN A 193 -10.08 -1.66 1.35
CA GLN A 193 -11.08 -0.59 1.36
C GLN A 193 -12.06 -0.74 2.55
N VAL A 194 -12.37 -1.97 2.97
CA VAL A 194 -13.17 -2.21 4.18
C VAL A 194 -12.42 -1.78 5.44
N LEU A 195 -11.10 -2.04 5.53
CA LEU A 195 -10.25 -1.48 6.60
C LEU A 195 -10.28 0.04 6.64
N ALA A 196 -10.27 0.70 5.48
CA ALA A 196 -10.40 2.16 5.41
C ALA A 196 -11.74 2.64 6.00
N PHE A 197 -12.85 1.97 5.72
CA PHE A 197 -14.15 2.31 6.33
C PHE A 197 -14.14 2.12 7.85
N ILE A 198 -13.46 1.08 8.36
CA ILE A 198 -13.30 0.87 9.81
C ILE A 198 -12.50 2.05 10.39
N LEU A 199 -11.36 2.39 9.78
CA LEU A 199 -10.52 3.50 10.24
C LEU A 199 -11.32 4.81 10.31
N GLU A 200 -12.06 5.16 9.25
CA GLU A 200 -12.93 6.34 9.23
C GLU A 200 -14.03 6.28 10.30
N SER A 201 -14.58 5.08 10.54
CA SER A 201 -15.59 4.88 11.57
C SER A 201 -15.09 5.15 12.99
N VAL A 202 -13.85 4.72 13.31
CA VAL A 202 -13.28 4.88 14.66
C VAL A 202 -12.64 6.25 14.87
N THR A 203 -11.98 6.79 13.86
CA THR A 203 -11.29 8.09 13.93
C THR A 203 -12.22 9.29 13.73
N LYS A 204 -13.38 9.09 13.09
CA LYS A 204 -14.30 10.14 12.61
C LYS A 204 -13.64 11.12 11.64
N MET A 205 -12.60 10.67 10.93
CA MET A 205 -11.84 11.43 9.94
C MET A 205 -11.70 10.64 8.65
N PRO A 206 -11.64 11.31 7.48
CA PRO A 206 -11.19 10.67 6.24
C PRO A 206 -9.77 10.09 6.40
N VAL A 207 -9.47 9.02 5.64
CA VAL A 207 -8.14 8.38 5.67
C VAL A 207 -7.02 9.41 5.46
N ARG A 208 -7.17 10.31 4.49
CA ARG A 208 -6.19 11.38 4.17
C ARG A 208 -5.87 12.29 5.36
N GLU A 209 -6.86 12.62 6.20
CA GLU A 209 -6.64 13.48 7.37
C GLU A 209 -5.91 12.74 8.48
N PHE A 210 -6.25 11.48 8.71
CA PHE A 210 -5.56 10.65 9.69
C PHE A 210 -4.13 10.38 9.25
N LEU A 211 -3.92 10.10 7.95
CA LEU A 211 -2.58 9.97 7.33
C LEU A 211 -1.75 11.23 7.56
N TYR A 212 -2.30 12.41 7.26
CA TYR A 212 -1.60 13.67 7.49
C TYR A 212 -1.14 13.82 8.94
N LYS A 213 -2.07 13.65 9.87
CA LYS A 213 -1.82 13.89 11.31
C LYS A 213 -0.85 12.88 11.94
N ARG A 214 -0.86 11.64 11.49
CA ARG A 214 -0.13 10.56 12.16
C ARG A 214 1.18 10.18 11.49
N ILE A 215 1.29 10.35 10.18
CA ILE A 215 2.48 9.95 9.41
C ILE A 215 3.00 11.12 8.57
N TRP A 216 2.19 11.64 7.65
CA TRP A 216 2.63 12.49 6.55
C TRP A 216 3.37 13.76 7.02
N ASN A 217 2.77 14.50 7.95
CA ASN A 217 3.39 15.69 8.53
C ASN A 217 4.64 15.35 9.36
N LYS A 218 4.61 14.24 10.09
CA LYS A 218 5.68 13.85 11.01
C LYS A 218 6.96 13.36 10.32
N ILE A 219 6.85 12.73 9.15
CA ILE A 219 8.01 12.29 8.38
C ILE A 219 8.59 13.38 7.48
N GLY A 220 8.11 14.61 7.60
CA GLY A 220 8.63 15.76 6.89
C GLY A 220 8.48 15.65 5.38
N THR A 221 7.28 15.36 4.88
CA THR A 221 7.01 15.27 3.43
C THR A 221 7.24 16.61 2.72
N GLU A 222 7.78 16.56 1.50
CA GLU A 222 8.19 17.76 0.75
C GLU A 222 7.07 18.32 -0.12
N SER A 223 6.09 17.50 -0.47
CA SER A 223 5.05 17.87 -1.43
C SER A 223 3.67 17.45 -0.95
N ASP A 224 2.66 18.19 -1.43
CA ASP A 224 1.28 17.76 -1.27
C ASP A 224 1.04 16.40 -1.93
N ALA A 225 0.14 15.61 -1.37
CA ALA A 225 -0.37 14.39 -1.96
C ALA A 225 -1.90 14.46 -2.10
N TYR A 226 -2.51 13.44 -2.72
CA TYR A 226 -3.97 13.32 -2.77
C TYR A 226 -4.38 11.85 -2.99
N TYR A 227 -5.62 11.53 -2.64
CA TYR A 227 -6.26 10.27 -3.04
C TYR A 227 -7.19 10.46 -4.23
N ILE A 228 -7.34 9.43 -5.04
CA ILE A 228 -8.54 9.26 -5.88
C ILE A 228 -9.70 8.95 -4.93
N THR A 229 -10.89 9.51 -5.20
CA THR A 229 -12.08 9.28 -4.37
C THR A 229 -13.23 8.72 -5.18
N ASP A 230 -14.21 8.15 -4.51
CA ASP A 230 -15.52 7.92 -5.09
C ASP A 230 -16.38 9.20 -5.11
N THR A 231 -17.61 9.08 -5.61
CA THR A 231 -18.57 10.21 -5.67
C THR A 231 -19.03 10.71 -4.30
N SER A 232 -18.81 9.93 -3.25
CA SER A 232 -19.10 10.31 -1.85
C SER A 232 -17.92 10.99 -1.17
N GLY A 233 -16.77 11.12 -1.86
CA GLY A 233 -15.54 11.71 -1.33
C GLY A 233 -14.72 10.78 -0.44
N VAL A 234 -15.00 9.48 -0.48
CA VAL A 234 -14.25 8.44 0.25
C VAL A 234 -12.94 8.16 -0.46
N ASP A 235 -11.84 8.14 0.28
CA ASP A 235 -10.50 7.92 -0.24
C ASP A 235 -10.33 6.45 -0.71
N MET A 236 -9.77 6.25 -1.91
CA MET A 236 -9.45 4.92 -2.46
C MET A 236 -8.17 4.39 -1.79
N ALA A 237 -8.30 3.92 -0.56
CA ALA A 237 -7.15 3.45 0.23
C ALA A 237 -6.52 2.17 -0.34
N LEU A 238 -7.23 1.42 -1.15
CA LEU A 238 -6.72 0.21 -1.79
C LEU A 238 -5.63 0.46 -2.86
N GLY A 239 -5.48 1.74 -3.34
CA GLY A 239 -4.51 2.00 -4.41
C GLY A 239 -4.52 3.41 -4.99
N GLY A 240 -5.25 4.35 -4.41
CA GLY A 240 -5.50 5.67 -5.00
C GLY A 240 -4.62 6.83 -4.49
N LEU A 241 -3.62 6.58 -3.63
CA LEU A 241 -2.70 7.60 -3.16
C LEU A 241 -1.79 8.07 -4.30
N ASN A 242 -1.62 9.38 -4.45
CA ASN A 242 -0.72 10.01 -5.42
C ASN A 242 0.24 10.93 -4.67
N ALA A 243 1.54 10.63 -4.75
CA ALA A 243 2.60 11.35 -4.06
C ALA A 243 3.87 11.43 -4.92
N THR A 244 4.84 12.22 -4.47
CA THR A 244 6.15 12.28 -5.11
C THR A 244 7.03 11.09 -4.72
N LEU A 245 8.02 10.79 -5.54
CA LEU A 245 8.97 9.69 -5.30
C LEU A 245 9.70 9.85 -3.96
N ARG A 246 10.12 11.08 -3.61
CA ARG A 246 10.79 11.36 -2.34
C ARG A 246 9.91 11.10 -1.14
N ASP A 247 8.64 11.43 -1.22
CA ASP A 247 7.71 11.23 -0.11
C ASP A 247 7.35 9.76 0.07
N TYR A 248 7.30 8.97 -1.02
CA TYR A 248 7.25 7.51 -0.93
C TYR A 248 8.51 6.93 -0.27
N ALA A 249 9.70 7.44 -0.63
CA ALA A 249 10.96 6.98 -0.05
C ALA A 249 11.05 7.25 1.46
N LYS A 250 10.48 8.36 1.96
CA LYS A 250 10.40 8.64 3.40
C LYS A 250 9.57 7.59 4.15
N PHE A 251 8.48 7.13 3.55
CA PHE A 251 7.70 6.04 4.14
C PHE A 251 8.49 4.72 4.16
N GLY A 252 9.20 4.39 3.08
CA GLY A 252 10.10 3.24 3.06
C GLY A 252 11.19 3.34 4.14
N GLN A 253 11.81 4.51 4.30
CA GLN A 253 12.81 4.75 5.36
C GLN A 253 12.20 4.63 6.76
N LEU A 254 10.95 5.06 6.96
CA LEU A 254 10.23 4.89 8.23
C LEU A 254 10.07 3.40 8.60
N TYR A 255 9.69 2.57 7.64
CA TYR A 255 9.60 1.11 7.85
C TYR A 255 10.97 0.48 8.10
N LEU A 256 12.00 0.85 7.34
CA LEU A 256 13.38 0.38 7.54
C LEU A 256 13.89 0.72 8.94
N ASN A 257 13.45 1.82 9.53
CA ASN A 257 13.79 2.24 10.88
C ASN A 257 12.79 1.71 11.94
N ASN A 258 12.09 0.62 11.68
CA ASN A 258 11.11 0.03 12.60
C ASN A 258 10.04 1.01 13.09
N GLY A 259 9.60 1.91 12.23
CA GLY A 259 8.57 2.90 12.55
C GLY A 259 9.08 4.13 13.29
N ASN A 260 10.38 4.24 13.51
CA ASN A 260 11.01 5.41 14.15
C ASN A 260 11.47 6.42 13.11
N TRP A 261 11.14 7.69 13.33
CA TRP A 261 11.59 8.81 12.51
C TRP A 261 12.27 9.84 13.39
N LEU A 262 13.57 10.01 13.21
CA LEU A 262 14.41 10.99 13.92
C LEU A 262 14.27 10.94 15.47
N GLY A 263 14.04 9.77 16.02
CA GLY A 263 13.86 9.55 17.46
C GLY A 263 12.42 9.53 17.95
N GLU A 264 11.43 9.87 17.10
CA GLU A 264 10.01 9.72 17.40
C GLU A 264 9.47 8.39 16.88
N GLN A 265 8.83 7.58 17.71
CA GLN A 265 8.14 6.36 17.29
C GLN A 265 6.80 6.74 16.68
N ILE A 266 6.70 6.67 15.35
CA ILE A 266 5.50 7.05 14.58
C ILE A 266 4.59 5.83 14.36
N ILE A 267 5.15 4.70 13.93
CA ILE A 267 4.43 3.43 13.83
C ILE A 267 4.95 2.51 14.93
N PRO A 268 4.10 1.84 15.72
CA PRO A 268 4.58 0.92 16.74
C PRO A 268 5.55 -0.11 16.16
N GLU A 269 6.72 -0.31 16.78
CA GLU A 269 7.75 -1.25 16.31
C GLU A 269 7.20 -2.68 16.15
N ALA A 270 6.40 -3.13 17.13
CA ALA A 270 5.75 -4.43 17.07
C ALA A 270 4.83 -4.56 15.84
N TRP A 271 4.16 -3.46 15.44
CA TRP A 271 3.32 -3.46 14.24
C TRP A 271 4.15 -3.58 12.97
N VAL A 272 5.23 -2.81 12.85
CA VAL A 272 6.14 -2.91 11.70
C VAL A 272 6.62 -4.34 11.56
N LYS A 273 7.10 -4.96 12.64
CA LYS A 273 7.54 -6.36 12.64
C LYS A 273 6.43 -7.32 12.22
N SER A 274 5.23 -7.19 12.78
CA SER A 274 4.08 -8.03 12.39
C SER A 274 3.66 -7.83 10.93
N SER A 275 3.90 -6.64 10.36
CA SER A 275 3.51 -6.34 8.98
C SER A 275 4.25 -7.19 7.94
N HIS A 276 5.44 -7.65 8.24
CA HIS A 276 6.25 -8.47 7.34
C HIS A 276 6.60 -9.87 7.91
N THR A 277 5.92 -10.31 8.99
CA THR A 277 6.15 -11.62 9.57
C THR A 277 4.87 -12.46 9.46
N PRO A 278 4.88 -13.54 8.66
CA PRO A 278 3.77 -14.48 8.60
C PRO A 278 3.56 -15.16 9.96
N ASP A 279 2.32 -15.29 10.40
CA ASP A 279 1.96 -15.89 11.69
C ASP A 279 1.07 -17.14 11.56
N SER A 280 0.84 -17.61 10.35
CA SER A 280 -0.08 -18.70 10.06
C SER A 280 0.38 -19.50 8.83
N PRO A 281 0.08 -20.81 8.74
CA PRO A 281 0.56 -21.66 7.64
C PRO A 281 0.18 -21.16 6.23
N HIS A 282 -1.01 -20.59 6.06
CA HIS A 282 -1.49 -20.08 4.79
C HIS A 282 -0.85 -18.73 4.38
N LEU A 283 -0.05 -18.13 5.26
CA LEU A 283 0.66 -16.87 5.03
C LEU A 283 2.16 -17.09 4.77
N MET A 284 2.65 -18.32 4.91
CA MET A 284 4.05 -18.62 4.68
C MET A 284 4.40 -18.56 3.19
N PRO A 285 5.65 -18.28 2.81
CA PRO A 285 6.12 -18.50 1.46
C PRO A 285 5.85 -19.96 1.03
N ASP A 286 5.55 -20.16 -0.24
CA ASP A 286 5.29 -21.49 -0.81
C ASP A 286 4.21 -22.31 -0.07
N ALA A 287 3.21 -21.63 0.49
CA ALA A 287 2.12 -22.28 1.23
C ALA A 287 1.25 -23.27 0.38
N GLY A 288 1.55 -23.41 -0.91
CA GLY A 288 0.93 -24.36 -1.82
C GLY A 288 -0.58 -24.17 -1.91
N GLU A 289 -1.36 -25.21 -1.63
CA GLU A 289 -2.81 -25.19 -1.72
C GLU A 289 -3.50 -24.22 -0.72
N LEU A 290 -2.76 -23.65 0.22
CA LEU A 290 -3.28 -22.72 1.22
C LEU A 290 -3.15 -21.25 0.80
N SER A 291 -2.50 -20.94 -0.32
CA SER A 291 -2.28 -19.58 -0.80
C SER A 291 -2.40 -19.50 -2.32
N SER A 292 -2.89 -18.37 -2.80
CA SER A 292 -2.79 -17.99 -4.21
C SER A 292 -1.50 -17.23 -4.54
N ASN A 293 -0.65 -16.99 -3.54
CA ASN A 293 0.60 -16.25 -3.67
C ASN A 293 1.80 -17.16 -3.39
N GLU A 294 2.91 -16.96 -4.08
CA GLU A 294 4.19 -17.63 -3.85
C GLU A 294 4.94 -17.03 -2.66
N TRP A 295 4.79 -15.73 -2.44
CA TRP A 295 5.44 -14.98 -1.36
C TRP A 295 4.69 -15.09 -0.04
N GLY A 296 5.43 -15.00 1.07
CA GLY A 296 4.82 -14.87 2.39
C GLY A 296 4.08 -13.54 2.54
N TYR A 297 3.10 -13.50 3.44
CA TYR A 297 2.26 -12.33 3.65
C TYR A 297 2.08 -12.01 5.12
N GLY A 298 2.26 -10.74 5.47
CA GLY A 298 1.99 -10.23 6.81
C GLY A 298 0.71 -9.37 6.83
N CYS A 299 0.81 -8.16 7.37
CA CYS A 299 -0.32 -7.22 7.41
C CYS A 299 -0.20 -6.20 6.28
N LEU A 300 -0.75 -6.53 5.10
CA LEU A 300 -0.72 -5.72 3.86
C LEU A 300 0.71 -5.44 3.36
N LEU A 301 1.63 -6.36 3.64
CA LEU A 301 3.00 -6.39 3.14
C LEU A 301 3.36 -7.84 2.79
N TYR A 302 4.04 -8.01 1.66
CA TYR A 302 4.68 -9.27 1.30
C TYR A 302 5.97 -9.45 2.10
N THR A 303 6.37 -10.70 2.27
CA THR A 303 7.66 -11.06 2.86
C THR A 303 8.46 -11.83 1.83
N SER A 304 9.79 -11.68 1.83
CA SER A 304 10.69 -12.59 1.14
C SER A 304 10.83 -13.90 1.91
N ASP A 305 11.26 -14.96 1.25
CA ASP A 305 11.72 -16.17 1.95
C ASP A 305 12.97 -15.83 2.78
N ALA A 306 13.07 -16.40 3.98
CA ALA A 306 14.26 -16.24 4.83
C ALA A 306 15.54 -16.78 4.16
N ALA A 307 15.43 -17.59 3.11
CA ALA A 307 16.56 -18.04 2.29
C ALA A 307 17.15 -16.90 1.42
N ASP A 308 16.36 -15.90 1.06
CA ASP A 308 16.83 -14.75 0.26
C ASP A 308 17.61 -13.72 1.11
N GLU A 309 17.51 -13.79 2.45
CA GLU A 309 18.28 -12.90 3.34
C GLU A 309 19.74 -13.33 3.51
N GLU A 310 20.10 -14.58 3.22
CA GLU A 310 21.49 -15.07 3.28
C GLU A 310 22.30 -14.70 2.01
N ASP A 311 21.64 -14.40 0.90
CA ASP A 311 22.26 -13.89 -0.33
C ASP A 311 22.29 -12.35 -0.40
N SER A 312 22.05 -11.65 0.72
CA SER A 312 22.31 -10.21 0.81
C SER A 312 23.78 -9.95 0.53
N VAL A 313 24.05 -9.46 -0.66
CA VAL A 313 25.35 -9.12 -1.21
C VAL A 313 26.13 -8.36 -0.14
N ASP A 314 27.20 -8.98 0.37
CA ASP A 314 28.24 -8.31 1.11
C ASP A 314 28.89 -7.25 0.18
N LEU A 315 28.35 -6.05 0.24
CA LEU A 315 28.94 -4.88 -0.40
C LEU A 315 30.11 -4.41 0.47
N GLY A 316 31.22 -5.15 0.38
CA GLY A 316 32.50 -4.82 1.01
C GLY A 316 33.00 -3.40 0.73
#